data_577e593ca9d7371885dbff5bb8eaa9bf
#
_entry.id   577e593ca9d7371885dbff5bb8eaa9bf
#
_cell.length_a   1.000
_cell.length_b   1.000
_cell.length_c   1.000
_cell.angle_alpha   90.00
_cell.angle_beta   90.00
_cell.angle_gamma   90.00
#
_symmetry.space_group_name_H-M   'P 1'
#
loop_
_entity.id
_entity.type
_entity.pdbx_description
1 polymer ?
#
loop_
_entity_poly.entity_id
_entity_poly.type
_entity_poly.pdbx_seq_one_letter_code
_entity_poly.pdbx_strand_id
1 'polypeptide(L)'
;MEKTQQDNKEWQVAGDYLVSLLRCALHNLHPEEKPSECTWQQVWTLARSNSVECTACPAINKIKGEIPQEIEKSWSESLNQNVYRLIRFQMEREQILREMSRHGIACLPLKGILVSEYYPTYGMRWMCDNDILYGYVRQNEKGEYEPKGDSRQEQEYWKQQAQKELCAVMQSMGYAVKNLKGSHDVYQKPPFFNFEMHHKLVPEDSGLAEYYRNPWKRAISVEEYSSGECLVKDDLTANIPVQFRFIDEDEYLYFVAHAYKHFDNSGCGIRTLVDECVILQKKENLDWEYIDRELSQMKLVQFEHKLRRTALHAFGVENQLQQEDRRMIYYMLGCGTYGTSVNRVKRKLSKIDGANVSEIRRKYLKERFGLDEEKMKDFFPFFYKHKSLRILLPLYRLGKGMLVHPGRLLEEWRTVRRYTKDGN
;
A
#
# COMPACT_ATOMS: atom_id res chain seq x y z
N MET A 1 35.49 2.81 -9.65
CA MET A 1 35.09 3.42 -8.36
C MET A 1 34.62 4.86 -8.53
N GLU A 2 35.32 5.74 -9.23
CA GLU A 2 34.92 7.15 -9.44
C GLU A 2 33.58 7.29 -10.18
N LYS A 3 33.34 6.55 -11.26
CA LYS A 3 32.07 6.58 -12.00
C LYS A 3 30.87 6.22 -11.13
N THR A 4 31.00 5.25 -10.23
CA THR A 4 29.93 4.83 -9.31
C THR A 4 29.63 5.87 -8.21
N GLN A 5 30.62 6.64 -7.78
CA GLN A 5 30.43 7.73 -6.82
C GLN A 5 29.76 8.94 -7.48
N GLN A 6 30.13 9.27 -8.71
CA GLN A 6 29.52 10.34 -9.48
C GLN A 6 28.07 10.02 -9.83
N ASP A 7 27.78 8.80 -10.32
CA ASP A 7 26.42 8.34 -10.61
C ASP A 7 25.52 8.44 -9.36
N ASN A 8 26.06 8.13 -8.17
CA ASN A 8 25.33 8.21 -6.91
C ASN A 8 25.05 9.67 -6.49
N LYS A 9 26.00 10.59 -6.72
CA LYS A 9 25.83 12.00 -6.43
C LYS A 9 24.78 12.63 -7.35
N GLU A 10 24.84 12.38 -8.65
CA GLU A 10 23.86 12.88 -9.62
C GLU A 10 22.43 12.37 -9.30
N TRP A 11 22.32 11.11 -8.91
CA TRP A 11 21.04 10.52 -8.47
C TRP A 11 20.48 11.21 -7.23
N GLN A 12 21.33 11.55 -6.24
CA GLN A 12 20.91 12.28 -5.04
C GLN A 12 20.45 13.70 -5.39
N VAL A 13 21.17 14.41 -6.25
CA VAL A 13 20.79 15.75 -6.73
C VAL A 13 19.43 15.70 -7.46
N ALA A 14 19.24 14.73 -8.35
CA ALA A 14 17.97 14.55 -9.03
C ALA A 14 16.84 14.22 -8.06
N GLY A 15 17.12 13.44 -7.01
CA GLY A 15 16.19 13.12 -5.93
C GLY A 15 15.78 14.35 -5.11
N ASP A 16 16.75 15.16 -4.69
CA ASP A 16 16.50 16.41 -3.95
C ASP A 16 15.68 17.40 -4.79
N TYR A 17 15.98 17.51 -6.08
CA TYR A 17 15.21 18.36 -6.98
C TYR A 17 13.79 17.83 -7.18
N LEU A 18 13.59 16.50 -7.32
CA LEU A 18 12.26 15.91 -7.36
C LEU A 18 11.45 16.20 -6.09
N VAL A 19 12.05 16.11 -4.91
CA VAL A 19 11.41 16.46 -3.64
C VAL A 19 10.97 17.93 -3.64
N SER A 20 11.81 18.83 -4.13
CA SER A 20 11.45 20.26 -4.29
C SER A 20 10.28 20.46 -5.25
N LEU A 21 10.28 19.78 -6.41
CA LEU A 21 9.17 19.83 -7.38
C LEU A 21 7.85 19.34 -6.77
N LEU A 22 7.89 18.25 -6.02
CA LEU A 22 6.69 17.70 -5.33
C LEU A 22 6.14 18.70 -4.32
N ARG A 23 7.00 19.30 -3.48
CA ARG A 23 6.62 20.37 -2.55
C ARG A 23 6.01 21.57 -3.27
N CYS A 24 6.65 22.06 -4.33
CA CYS A 24 6.15 23.17 -5.13
C CYS A 24 4.77 22.85 -5.73
N ALA A 25 4.55 21.61 -6.19
CA ALA A 25 3.27 21.18 -6.73
C ALA A 25 2.15 21.15 -5.68
N LEU A 26 2.44 20.65 -4.47
CA LEU A 26 1.48 20.58 -3.37
C LEU A 26 1.05 21.97 -2.88
N HIS A 27 1.95 22.95 -2.88
CA HIS A 27 1.69 24.30 -2.34
C HIS A 27 1.53 25.38 -3.42
N ASN A 28 1.41 24.98 -4.69
CA ASN A 28 1.30 25.90 -5.81
C ASN A 28 2.46 26.92 -5.90
N LEU A 29 3.67 26.53 -5.45
CA LEU A 29 4.87 27.37 -5.49
C LEU A 29 5.54 27.33 -6.88
N HIS A 30 6.40 28.29 -7.16
CA HIS A 30 7.29 28.24 -8.32
C HIS A 30 8.52 27.38 -7.99
N PRO A 31 8.89 26.41 -8.85
CA PRO A 31 10.13 25.67 -8.70
C PRO A 31 11.35 26.56 -8.91
N GLU A 32 12.44 26.21 -8.23
CA GLU A 32 13.76 26.75 -8.52
C GLU A 32 14.29 26.14 -9.83
N GLU A 33 15.34 26.78 -10.41
CA GLU A 33 16.04 26.23 -11.58
C GLU A 33 16.60 24.84 -11.29
N LYS A 34 16.55 23.97 -12.28
CA LYS A 34 17.10 22.62 -12.16
C LYS A 34 18.62 22.67 -12.00
N PRO A 35 19.21 21.99 -10.99
CA PRO A 35 20.64 21.88 -10.84
C PRO A 35 21.32 21.33 -12.11
N SER A 36 22.47 21.88 -12.48
CA SER A 36 23.25 21.46 -13.65
C SER A 36 23.76 20.01 -13.52
N GLU A 37 23.95 19.54 -12.29
CA GLU A 37 24.49 18.21 -11.96
C GLU A 37 23.51 17.06 -12.21
N CYS A 38 22.25 17.34 -12.52
CA CYS A 38 21.29 16.31 -12.91
C CYS A 38 20.58 16.65 -14.22
N THR A 39 20.05 15.63 -14.87
CA THR A 39 19.30 15.76 -16.12
C THR A 39 17.79 15.63 -15.89
N TRP A 40 16.99 16.24 -16.77
CA TRP A 40 15.53 16.04 -16.76
C TRP A 40 15.11 14.57 -16.90
N GLN A 41 15.91 13.78 -17.65
CA GLN A 41 15.67 12.35 -17.78
C GLN A 41 15.84 11.60 -16.45
N GLN A 42 16.83 11.99 -15.63
CA GLN A 42 17.01 11.39 -14.31
C GLN A 42 15.84 11.73 -13.38
N VAL A 43 15.41 13.00 -13.37
CA VAL A 43 14.26 13.46 -12.56
C VAL A 43 12.98 12.72 -12.98
N TRP A 44 12.70 12.65 -14.29
CA TRP A 44 11.56 11.89 -14.84
C TRP A 44 11.59 10.42 -14.42
N THR A 45 12.74 9.76 -14.58
CA THR A 45 12.91 8.35 -14.24
C THR A 45 12.63 8.07 -12.77
N LEU A 46 13.13 8.95 -11.88
CA LEU A 46 12.85 8.86 -10.44
C LEU A 46 11.37 9.10 -10.13
N ALA A 47 10.76 10.12 -10.72
CA ALA A 47 9.33 10.40 -10.53
C ALA A 47 8.47 9.21 -10.97
N ARG A 48 8.75 8.65 -12.13
CA ARG A 48 8.02 7.51 -12.71
C ARG A 48 8.18 6.24 -11.89
N SER A 49 9.40 5.92 -11.44
CA SER A 49 9.67 4.73 -10.64
C SER A 49 9.01 4.77 -9.26
N ASN A 50 8.70 5.96 -8.77
CA ASN A 50 8.02 6.20 -7.50
C ASN A 50 6.52 6.52 -7.64
N SER A 51 5.96 6.54 -8.87
CA SER A 51 4.56 6.89 -9.17
C SER A 51 4.17 8.27 -8.60
N VAL A 52 5.06 9.25 -8.71
CA VAL A 52 4.85 10.65 -8.30
C VAL A 52 4.99 11.64 -9.47
N GLU A 53 5.09 11.13 -10.69
CA GLU A 53 5.17 11.95 -11.89
C GLU A 53 3.94 12.84 -12.05
N CYS A 54 2.73 12.30 -11.81
CA CYS A 54 1.51 13.09 -11.86
C CYS A 54 1.45 14.13 -10.74
N THR A 55 2.00 13.81 -9.57
CA THR A 55 2.08 14.74 -8.44
C THR A 55 2.96 15.95 -8.76
N ALA A 56 4.06 15.75 -9.49
CA ALA A 56 4.98 16.83 -9.87
C ALA A 56 4.42 17.74 -10.98
N CYS A 57 3.43 17.30 -11.77
CA CYS A 57 2.94 18.02 -12.95
C CYS A 57 2.58 19.49 -12.72
N PRO A 58 1.88 19.91 -11.64
CA PRO A 58 1.59 21.32 -11.43
C PRO A 58 2.84 22.20 -11.31
N ALA A 59 3.93 21.67 -10.75
CA ALA A 59 5.21 22.37 -10.70
C ALA A 59 5.92 22.38 -12.06
N ILE A 60 5.94 21.25 -12.74
CA ILE A 60 6.51 21.09 -14.09
C ILE A 60 5.88 22.08 -15.08
N ASN A 61 4.57 22.26 -15.04
CA ASN A 61 3.83 23.16 -15.93
C ASN A 61 4.20 24.65 -15.74
N LYS A 62 4.87 25.01 -14.64
CA LYS A 62 5.37 26.37 -14.40
C LYS A 62 6.76 26.64 -15.00
N ILE A 63 7.48 25.59 -15.34
CA ILE A 63 8.81 25.66 -15.92
C ILE A 63 8.66 25.76 -17.44
N LYS A 64 9.05 26.91 -18.02
CA LYS A 64 8.88 27.13 -19.47
C LYS A 64 10.24 27.12 -20.18
N GLY A 65 10.31 26.35 -21.26
CA GLY A 65 11.45 26.39 -22.19
C GLY A 65 12.72 25.67 -21.76
N GLU A 66 12.75 25.10 -20.56
CA GLU A 66 13.94 24.41 -20.02
C GLU A 66 13.85 22.88 -20.12
N ILE A 67 12.63 22.35 -20.25
CA ILE A 67 12.37 20.91 -20.30
C ILE A 67 12.41 20.44 -21.76
N PRO A 68 13.19 19.39 -22.08
CA PRO A 68 13.15 18.80 -23.42
C PRO A 68 11.73 18.39 -23.79
N GLN A 69 11.29 18.70 -25.00
CA GLN A 69 9.91 18.54 -25.46
C GLN A 69 9.37 17.11 -25.28
N GLU A 70 10.20 16.09 -25.50
CA GLU A 70 9.79 14.68 -25.32
C GLU A 70 9.48 14.36 -23.85
N ILE A 71 10.22 14.93 -22.92
CA ILE A 71 10.04 14.73 -21.47
C ILE A 71 8.83 15.51 -20.99
N GLU A 72 8.66 16.76 -21.43
CA GLU A 72 7.48 17.57 -21.12
C GLU A 72 6.19 16.87 -21.61
N LYS A 73 6.21 16.32 -22.82
CA LYS A 73 5.14 15.52 -23.38
C LYS A 73 4.84 14.28 -22.52
N SER A 74 5.89 13.59 -22.05
CA SER A 74 5.74 12.40 -21.21
C SER A 74 5.03 12.73 -19.88
N TRP A 75 5.31 13.86 -19.26
CA TRP A 75 4.62 14.32 -18.06
C TRP A 75 3.15 14.63 -18.33
N SER A 76 2.86 15.39 -19.37
CA SER A 76 1.48 15.75 -19.76
C SER A 76 0.65 14.51 -20.09
N GLU A 77 1.21 13.56 -20.83
CA GLU A 77 0.55 12.30 -21.15
C GLU A 77 0.24 11.45 -19.92
N SER A 78 1.21 11.38 -18.97
CA SER A 78 0.99 10.65 -17.70
C SER A 78 -0.14 11.25 -16.88
N LEU A 79 -0.21 12.58 -16.77
CA LEU A 79 -1.29 13.25 -16.05
C LEU A 79 -2.64 13.00 -16.72
N ASN A 80 -2.73 13.18 -18.04
CA ASN A 80 -3.96 12.95 -18.80
C ASN A 80 -4.46 11.50 -18.67
N GLN A 81 -3.55 10.54 -18.77
CA GLN A 81 -3.86 9.12 -18.59
C GLN A 81 -4.35 8.84 -17.16
N ASN A 82 -3.75 9.45 -16.14
CA ASN A 82 -4.17 9.25 -14.76
C ASN A 82 -5.52 9.89 -14.48
N VAL A 83 -5.79 11.10 -14.96
CA VAL A 83 -7.10 11.76 -14.86
C VAL A 83 -8.19 10.88 -15.50
N TYR A 84 -7.96 10.40 -16.72
CA TYR A 84 -8.89 9.47 -17.40
C TYR A 84 -9.11 8.20 -16.56
N ARG A 85 -8.02 7.61 -16.05
CA ARG A 85 -8.08 6.41 -15.20
C ARG A 85 -8.91 6.65 -13.94
N LEU A 86 -8.68 7.75 -13.24
CA LEU A 86 -9.39 8.09 -12.00
C LEU A 86 -10.90 8.26 -12.23
N ILE A 87 -11.31 9.01 -13.28
CA ILE A 87 -12.71 9.16 -13.64
C ILE A 87 -13.36 7.79 -13.88
N ARG A 88 -12.69 6.94 -14.67
CA ARG A 88 -13.20 5.60 -14.97
C ARG A 88 -13.26 4.71 -13.73
N PHE A 89 -12.25 4.76 -12.85
CA PHE A 89 -12.27 4.04 -11.59
C PHE A 89 -13.40 4.49 -10.67
N GLN A 90 -13.65 5.78 -10.59
CA GLN A 90 -14.76 6.32 -9.80
C GLN A 90 -16.10 5.78 -10.30
N MET A 91 -16.36 5.88 -11.60
CA MET A 91 -17.61 5.39 -12.21
C MET A 91 -17.82 3.90 -11.96
N GLU A 92 -16.82 3.06 -12.20
CA GLU A 92 -16.89 1.61 -11.96
C GLU A 92 -17.09 1.30 -10.46
N ARG A 93 -16.37 1.99 -9.58
CA ARG A 93 -16.51 1.83 -8.12
C ARG A 93 -17.93 2.15 -7.66
N GLU A 94 -18.51 3.26 -8.08
CA GLU A 94 -19.88 3.63 -7.73
C GLU A 94 -20.90 2.59 -8.18
N GLN A 95 -20.71 1.97 -9.34
CA GLN A 95 -21.58 0.90 -9.80
C GLN A 95 -21.41 -0.36 -8.95
N ILE A 96 -20.18 -0.77 -8.65
CA ILE A 96 -19.88 -1.93 -7.80
C ILE A 96 -20.48 -1.73 -6.41
N LEU A 97 -20.27 -0.56 -5.79
CA LEU A 97 -20.81 -0.27 -4.46
C LEU A 97 -22.34 -0.29 -4.42
N ARG A 98 -23.00 0.20 -5.49
CA ARG A 98 -24.48 0.10 -5.62
C ARG A 98 -24.93 -1.35 -5.71
N GLU A 99 -24.27 -2.19 -6.51
CA GLU A 99 -24.63 -3.61 -6.60
C GLU A 99 -24.38 -4.35 -5.28
N MET A 100 -23.26 -4.08 -4.61
CA MET A 100 -22.98 -4.62 -3.27
C MET A 100 -24.08 -4.23 -2.28
N SER A 101 -24.53 -2.98 -2.29
CA SER A 101 -25.62 -2.49 -1.44
C SER A 101 -26.93 -3.24 -1.70
N ARG A 102 -27.27 -3.53 -2.98
CA ARG A 102 -28.48 -4.30 -3.34
C ARG A 102 -28.46 -5.74 -2.79
N HIS A 103 -27.26 -6.29 -2.64
CA HIS A 103 -27.05 -7.62 -2.05
C HIS A 103 -26.82 -7.61 -0.53
N GLY A 104 -26.94 -6.44 0.13
CA GLY A 104 -26.70 -6.29 1.56
C GLY A 104 -25.24 -6.54 1.96
N ILE A 105 -24.30 -6.47 1.01
CA ILE A 105 -22.87 -6.62 1.27
C ILE A 105 -22.31 -5.29 1.74
N ALA A 106 -21.88 -5.23 2.99
CA ALA A 106 -21.23 -4.06 3.55
C ALA A 106 -19.89 -3.77 2.83
N CYS A 107 -19.60 -2.49 2.64
CA CYS A 107 -18.37 -2.04 1.98
C CYS A 107 -17.76 -0.81 2.68
N LEU A 108 -16.42 -0.78 2.72
CA LEU A 108 -15.63 0.32 3.25
C LEU A 108 -14.44 0.56 2.31
N PRO A 109 -14.46 1.67 1.53
CA PRO A 109 -13.31 2.07 0.72
C PRO A 109 -12.08 2.36 1.57
N LEU A 110 -10.90 1.99 1.07
CA LEU A 110 -9.65 2.05 1.82
C LEU A 110 -8.56 2.82 1.06
N LYS A 111 -7.55 3.25 1.78
CA LYS A 111 -6.23 3.67 1.24
C LYS A 111 -6.31 4.73 0.14
N GLY A 112 -5.77 4.35 -1.05
CA GLY A 112 -5.57 5.22 -2.18
C GLY A 112 -6.83 5.89 -2.71
N ILE A 113 -7.99 5.26 -2.56
CA ILE A 113 -9.29 5.82 -2.93
C ILE A 113 -9.53 7.14 -2.18
N LEU A 114 -9.38 7.09 -0.84
CA LEU A 114 -9.60 8.24 0.03
C LEU A 114 -8.50 9.28 -0.12
N VAL A 115 -7.24 8.85 -0.02
CA VAL A 115 -6.08 9.75 -0.08
C VAL A 115 -6.00 10.52 -1.40
N SER A 116 -6.47 9.95 -2.52
CA SER A 116 -6.47 10.66 -3.81
C SER A 116 -7.35 11.91 -3.82
N GLU A 117 -8.36 11.98 -2.94
CA GLU A 117 -9.27 13.12 -2.81
C GLU A 117 -8.67 14.27 -1.99
N TYR A 118 -7.58 14.01 -1.26
CA TYR A 118 -6.91 15.01 -0.41
C TYR A 118 -5.87 15.84 -1.18
N TYR A 119 -5.46 15.39 -2.36
CA TYR A 119 -4.51 16.14 -3.18
C TYR A 119 -5.11 17.44 -3.72
N PRO A 120 -4.31 18.53 -3.81
CA PRO A 120 -4.79 19.85 -4.19
C PRO A 120 -5.45 19.91 -5.57
N THR A 121 -5.03 19.05 -6.49
CA THR A 121 -5.54 19.00 -7.86
C THR A 121 -5.88 17.57 -8.25
N TYR A 122 -7.04 17.37 -8.85
CA TYR A 122 -7.48 16.07 -9.34
C TYR A 122 -6.48 15.48 -10.35
N GLY A 123 -6.14 14.23 -10.16
CA GLY A 123 -5.17 13.54 -11.03
C GLY A 123 -3.73 13.56 -10.52
N MET A 124 -3.39 14.33 -9.48
CA MET A 124 -2.02 14.38 -8.96
C MET A 124 -1.56 13.03 -8.36
N ARG A 125 -2.46 12.27 -7.73
CA ARG A 125 -2.12 10.97 -7.17
C ARG A 125 -2.36 9.85 -8.17
N TRP A 126 -1.30 9.12 -8.51
CA TRP A 126 -1.41 7.92 -9.35
C TRP A 126 -2.13 6.79 -8.60
N MET A 127 -3.14 6.18 -9.25
CA MET A 127 -3.85 5.01 -8.72
C MET A 127 -3.74 3.81 -9.64
N CYS A 128 -3.47 2.63 -9.04
CA CYS A 128 -3.38 1.34 -9.75
C CYS A 128 -4.54 0.40 -9.43
N ASP A 129 -5.13 0.53 -8.24
CA ASP A 129 -6.08 -0.40 -7.64
C ASP A 129 -7.15 0.35 -6.85
N ASN A 130 -8.25 -0.33 -6.59
CA ASN A 130 -9.26 0.07 -5.63
C ASN A 130 -9.33 -0.97 -4.52
N ASP A 131 -8.95 -0.57 -3.32
CA ASP A 131 -9.02 -1.39 -2.12
C ASP A 131 -10.35 -1.15 -1.40
N ILE A 132 -11.14 -2.20 -1.18
CA ILE A 132 -12.44 -2.10 -0.51
C ILE A 132 -12.57 -3.26 0.48
N LEU A 133 -12.78 -2.94 1.76
CA LEU A 133 -13.20 -3.96 2.74
C LEU A 133 -14.65 -4.30 2.48
N TYR A 134 -14.99 -5.60 2.51
CA TYR A 134 -16.34 -6.07 2.29
C TYR A 134 -16.72 -7.23 3.22
N GLY A 135 -18.01 -7.44 3.40
CA GLY A 135 -18.54 -8.56 4.15
C GLY A 135 -19.99 -8.39 4.57
N TYR A 136 -20.54 -9.41 5.22
CA TYR A 136 -21.76 -9.25 5.99
C TYR A 136 -21.41 -8.86 7.41
N VAL A 137 -22.02 -7.81 7.91
CA VAL A 137 -21.76 -7.24 9.24
C VAL A 137 -23.01 -7.27 10.10
N ARG A 138 -22.81 -7.19 11.39
CA ARG A 138 -23.83 -6.92 12.40
C ARG A 138 -23.30 -5.94 13.43
N GLN A 139 -24.20 -5.36 14.20
CA GLN A 139 -23.85 -4.57 15.37
C GLN A 139 -23.90 -5.47 16.61
N ASN A 140 -22.90 -5.42 17.46
CA ASN A 140 -22.88 -6.15 18.74
C ASN A 140 -23.61 -5.34 19.84
N GLU A 141 -23.75 -5.92 21.03
CA GLU A 141 -24.43 -5.28 22.18
C GLU A 141 -23.79 -3.95 22.62
N LYS A 142 -22.54 -3.69 22.22
CA LYS A 142 -21.83 -2.43 22.51
C LYS A 142 -22.01 -1.39 21.40
N GLY A 143 -22.77 -1.69 20.36
CA GLY A 143 -22.93 -0.84 19.19
C GLY A 143 -21.76 -0.90 18.19
N GLU A 144 -20.73 -1.75 18.40
CA GLU A 144 -19.62 -1.90 17.48
C GLU A 144 -20.02 -2.83 16.31
N TYR A 145 -19.53 -2.53 15.11
CA TYR A 145 -19.72 -3.42 13.96
C TYR A 145 -18.71 -4.58 14.00
N GLU A 146 -19.19 -5.76 13.61
CA GLU A 146 -18.39 -6.98 13.54
C GLU A 146 -18.87 -7.90 12.40
N PRO A 147 -18.04 -8.87 11.96
CA PRO A 147 -18.50 -9.88 11.00
C PRO A 147 -19.73 -10.62 11.50
N LYS A 148 -20.72 -10.85 10.63
CA LYS A 148 -21.95 -11.57 10.96
C LYS A 148 -21.65 -13.01 11.39
N GLY A 149 -22.28 -13.44 12.50
CA GLY A 149 -22.21 -14.79 13.08
C GLY A 149 -21.78 -14.79 14.54
N ASP A 150 -22.38 -15.67 15.35
CA ASP A 150 -22.14 -15.77 16.81
C ASP A 150 -20.92 -16.63 17.14
N SER A 151 -20.49 -17.47 16.20
CA SER A 151 -19.34 -18.33 16.32
C SER A 151 -18.34 -18.11 15.18
N ARG A 152 -17.07 -18.49 15.41
CA ARG A 152 -16.06 -18.47 14.35
C ARG A 152 -16.46 -19.27 13.11
N GLN A 153 -17.21 -20.37 13.28
CA GLN A 153 -17.70 -21.18 12.17
C GLN A 153 -18.75 -20.44 11.36
N GLU A 154 -19.69 -19.76 12.03
CA GLU A 154 -20.69 -18.93 11.36
C GLU A 154 -20.10 -17.72 10.67
N GLN A 155 -19.12 -17.04 11.30
CA GLN A 155 -18.42 -15.94 10.67
C GLN A 155 -17.69 -16.38 9.38
N GLU A 156 -17.05 -17.57 9.41
CA GLU A 156 -16.42 -18.13 8.21
C GLU A 156 -17.46 -18.51 7.14
N TYR A 157 -18.62 -19.06 7.54
CA TYR A 157 -19.74 -19.32 6.63
C TYR A 157 -20.23 -18.05 5.95
N TRP A 158 -20.50 -16.99 6.72
CA TRP A 158 -20.98 -15.72 6.17
C TRP A 158 -19.93 -15.02 5.30
N LYS A 159 -18.67 -15.14 5.64
CA LYS A 159 -17.55 -14.66 4.80
C LYS A 159 -17.57 -15.36 3.44
N GLN A 160 -17.72 -16.69 3.42
CA GLN A 160 -17.80 -17.48 2.17
C GLN A 160 -19.04 -17.12 1.35
N GLN A 161 -20.19 -16.86 1.99
CA GLN A 161 -21.39 -16.39 1.29
C GLN A 161 -21.16 -15.01 0.66
N ALA A 162 -20.60 -14.05 1.41
CA ALA A 162 -20.27 -12.72 0.88
C ALA A 162 -19.30 -12.82 -0.30
N GLN A 163 -18.26 -13.66 -0.21
CA GLN A 163 -17.30 -13.88 -1.30
C GLN A 163 -17.99 -14.47 -2.55
N LYS A 164 -18.88 -15.45 -2.36
CA LYS A 164 -19.61 -16.05 -3.47
C LYS A 164 -20.52 -15.05 -4.18
N GLU A 165 -21.28 -14.27 -3.42
CA GLU A 165 -22.18 -13.24 -3.99
C GLU A 165 -21.41 -12.12 -4.65
N LEU A 166 -20.36 -11.59 -4.01
CA LEU A 166 -19.50 -10.59 -4.60
C LEU A 166 -18.88 -11.10 -5.91
N CYS A 167 -18.41 -12.35 -5.93
CA CYS A 167 -17.87 -12.96 -7.14
C CYS A 167 -18.89 -12.96 -8.28
N ALA A 168 -20.15 -13.31 -8.00
CA ALA A 168 -21.22 -13.29 -8.99
C ALA A 168 -21.50 -11.85 -9.49
N VAL A 169 -21.55 -10.87 -8.58
CA VAL A 169 -21.69 -9.44 -8.94
C VAL A 169 -20.54 -8.99 -9.83
N MET A 170 -19.31 -9.23 -9.45
CA MET A 170 -18.13 -8.81 -10.22
C MET A 170 -18.10 -9.47 -11.61
N GLN A 171 -18.42 -10.75 -11.70
CA GLN A 171 -18.49 -11.47 -12.98
C GLN A 171 -19.61 -10.94 -13.88
N SER A 172 -20.78 -10.62 -13.34
CA SER A 172 -21.90 -10.03 -14.11
C SER A 172 -21.52 -8.66 -14.68
N MET A 173 -20.61 -7.93 -14.03
CA MET A 173 -20.06 -6.65 -14.48
C MET A 173 -18.85 -6.81 -15.43
N GLY A 174 -18.50 -8.04 -15.82
CA GLY A 174 -17.42 -8.34 -16.78
C GLY A 174 -16.02 -8.41 -16.15
N TYR A 175 -15.91 -8.56 -14.85
CA TYR A 175 -14.63 -8.77 -14.16
C TYR A 175 -14.19 -10.23 -14.17
N ALA A 176 -12.93 -10.47 -14.45
CA ALA A 176 -12.29 -11.77 -14.30
C ALA A 176 -11.69 -11.91 -12.90
N VAL A 177 -11.95 -13.05 -12.27
CA VAL A 177 -11.32 -13.42 -11.00
C VAL A 177 -9.85 -13.77 -11.24
N LYS A 178 -8.95 -13.12 -10.50
CA LYS A 178 -7.51 -13.41 -10.52
C LYS A 178 -7.04 -14.17 -9.29
N ASN A 179 -7.61 -13.86 -8.14
CA ASN A 179 -7.30 -14.51 -6.88
C ASN A 179 -8.50 -14.46 -5.94
N LEU A 180 -8.77 -15.55 -5.20
CA LEU A 180 -9.77 -15.62 -4.13
C LEU A 180 -9.15 -16.16 -2.83
N LYS A 181 -7.84 -16.00 -2.65
CA LYS A 181 -7.11 -16.56 -1.52
C LYS A 181 -6.36 -15.49 -0.74
N GLY A 182 -6.14 -15.76 0.54
CA GLY A 182 -5.39 -14.85 1.41
C GLY A 182 -6.31 -13.85 2.10
N SER A 183 -5.91 -12.58 2.20
CA SER A 183 -6.63 -11.51 2.89
C SER A 183 -7.57 -10.70 2.00
N HIS A 184 -7.49 -10.87 0.68
CA HIS A 184 -8.30 -10.15 -0.31
C HIS A 184 -8.48 -10.95 -1.60
N ASP A 185 -9.56 -10.67 -2.28
CA ASP A 185 -9.88 -11.17 -3.60
C ASP A 185 -9.46 -10.15 -4.65
N VAL A 186 -8.98 -10.62 -5.79
CA VAL A 186 -8.51 -9.75 -6.87
C VAL A 186 -9.37 -9.93 -8.11
N TYR A 187 -9.97 -8.85 -8.56
CA TYR A 187 -10.80 -8.79 -9.76
C TYR A 187 -10.23 -7.82 -10.77
N GLN A 188 -10.13 -8.25 -12.02
CA GLN A 188 -9.58 -7.42 -13.10
C GLN A 188 -10.50 -7.37 -14.31
N LYS A 189 -10.57 -6.19 -14.95
CA LYS A 189 -11.31 -5.96 -16.20
C LYS A 189 -10.47 -5.03 -17.10
N PRO A 190 -10.28 -5.37 -18.39
CA PRO A 190 -9.61 -4.48 -19.33
C PRO A 190 -10.30 -3.10 -19.42
N PRO A 191 -9.57 -2.04 -19.75
CA PRO A 191 -8.14 -2.02 -20.06
C PRO A 191 -7.22 -1.95 -18.82
N PHE A 192 -7.70 -1.57 -17.62
CA PHE A 192 -6.84 -1.29 -16.46
C PHE A 192 -7.52 -1.46 -15.11
N PHE A 193 -8.77 -1.87 -15.05
CA PHE A 193 -9.49 -1.97 -13.77
C PHE A 193 -8.93 -3.11 -12.92
N ASN A 194 -8.52 -2.77 -11.70
CA ASN A 194 -8.07 -3.70 -10.67
C ASN A 194 -8.77 -3.35 -9.35
N PHE A 195 -9.52 -4.31 -8.81
CA PHE A 195 -10.21 -4.19 -7.53
C PHE A 195 -9.66 -5.26 -6.58
N GLU A 196 -9.17 -4.81 -5.43
CA GLU A 196 -8.73 -5.66 -4.32
C GLU A 196 -9.79 -5.61 -3.23
N MET A 197 -10.63 -6.65 -3.19
CA MET A 197 -11.75 -6.77 -2.27
C MET A 197 -11.28 -7.49 -1.01
N HIS A 198 -11.09 -6.72 0.05
CA HIS A 198 -10.53 -7.18 1.31
C HIS A 198 -11.60 -7.75 2.23
N HIS A 199 -11.33 -8.87 2.89
CA HIS A 199 -12.11 -9.38 4.02
C HIS A 199 -11.30 -9.37 5.33
N LYS A 200 -10.04 -8.90 5.27
CA LYS A 200 -9.14 -8.60 6.39
C LYS A 200 -8.31 -7.38 6.05
N LEU A 201 -8.08 -6.51 7.03
CA LEU A 201 -7.26 -5.30 6.84
C LEU A 201 -5.76 -5.62 6.74
N VAL A 202 -5.33 -6.68 7.41
CA VAL A 202 -3.94 -7.15 7.39
C VAL A 202 -3.88 -8.67 7.26
N PRO A 203 -2.77 -9.25 6.74
CA PRO A 203 -2.57 -10.70 6.73
C PRO A 203 -2.52 -11.31 8.13
N GLU A 204 -2.89 -12.58 8.27
CA GLU A 204 -2.91 -13.31 9.55
C GLU A 204 -1.52 -13.47 10.19
N ASP A 205 -0.49 -13.55 9.38
CA ASP A 205 0.91 -13.63 9.81
C ASP A 205 1.53 -12.24 10.12
N SER A 206 0.74 -11.18 10.07
CA SER A 206 1.16 -9.83 10.43
C SER A 206 1.23 -9.66 11.95
N GLY A 207 2.22 -8.92 12.45
CA GLY A 207 2.27 -8.47 13.84
C GLY A 207 1.08 -7.60 14.28
N LEU A 208 0.27 -7.12 13.31
CA LEU A 208 -0.93 -6.31 13.54
C LEU A 208 -2.24 -7.13 13.44
N ALA A 209 -2.15 -8.45 13.21
CA ALA A 209 -3.34 -9.30 12.99
C ALA A 209 -4.29 -9.31 14.20
N GLU A 210 -3.74 -9.28 15.41
CA GLU A 210 -4.54 -9.23 16.64
C GLU A 210 -5.27 -7.90 16.79
N TYR A 211 -4.61 -6.78 16.51
CA TYR A 211 -5.19 -5.45 16.58
C TYR A 211 -6.34 -5.27 15.57
N TYR A 212 -6.18 -5.78 14.35
CA TYR A 212 -7.19 -5.74 13.29
C TYR A 212 -8.01 -7.03 13.16
N ARG A 213 -8.13 -7.83 14.24
CA ARG A 213 -8.89 -9.09 14.24
C ARG A 213 -10.34 -8.88 13.81
N ASN A 214 -11.04 -7.89 14.36
CA ASN A 214 -12.29 -7.40 13.84
C ASN A 214 -12.04 -6.20 12.92
N PRO A 215 -12.11 -6.37 11.59
CA PRO A 215 -11.82 -5.28 10.66
C PRO A 215 -12.89 -4.18 10.65
N TRP A 216 -14.07 -4.45 11.21
CA TRP A 216 -15.21 -3.53 11.25
C TRP A 216 -15.34 -2.76 12.57
N LYS A 217 -14.60 -3.15 13.60
CA LYS A 217 -14.73 -2.59 14.96
C LYS A 217 -14.71 -1.06 15.01
N ARG A 218 -13.95 -0.43 14.11
CA ARG A 218 -13.73 1.02 14.04
C ARG A 218 -14.46 1.68 12.89
N ALA A 219 -15.25 0.89 12.14
CA ALA A 219 -16.07 1.41 11.05
C ALA A 219 -17.29 2.11 11.61
N ILE A 220 -17.66 3.22 10.99
CA ILE A 220 -18.92 3.92 11.21
C ILE A 220 -19.67 3.97 9.89
N SER A 221 -21.00 4.07 9.94
CA SER A 221 -21.78 4.25 8.71
C SER A 221 -21.49 5.63 8.09
N VAL A 222 -21.65 5.72 6.78
CA VAL A 222 -21.51 7.01 6.08
C VAL A 222 -22.54 8.01 6.57
N GLU A 223 -23.72 7.54 6.96
CA GLU A 223 -24.79 8.35 7.55
C GLU A 223 -24.37 8.92 8.92
N GLU A 224 -23.84 8.08 9.82
CA GLU A 224 -23.32 8.50 11.13
C GLU A 224 -22.20 9.53 10.99
N TYR A 225 -21.26 9.30 10.07
CA TYR A 225 -20.18 10.25 9.82
C TYR A 225 -20.70 11.61 9.35
N SER A 226 -21.72 11.61 8.49
CA SER A 226 -22.26 12.83 7.91
C SER A 226 -23.12 13.64 8.88
N SER A 227 -23.80 12.96 9.81
CA SER A 227 -24.65 13.60 10.83
C SER A 227 -23.87 14.04 12.06
N GLY A 228 -22.71 13.49 12.33
CA GLY A 228 -21.96 13.67 13.58
C GLY A 228 -22.63 13.02 14.81
N GLU A 229 -23.69 12.25 14.62
CA GLU A 229 -24.43 11.58 15.68
C GLU A 229 -24.17 10.07 15.63
N CYS A 230 -23.86 9.49 16.78
CA CYS A 230 -23.81 8.03 16.91
C CYS A 230 -25.25 7.49 16.92
N LEU A 231 -25.66 6.87 15.83
CA LEU A 231 -26.99 6.26 15.71
C LEU A 231 -27.03 4.94 16.48
N VAL A 232 -27.19 5.01 17.79
CA VAL A 232 -27.54 3.84 18.61
C VAL A 232 -28.98 3.46 18.26
N LYS A 233 -29.17 2.42 17.49
CA LYS A 233 -30.53 1.90 17.16
C LYS A 233 -30.95 0.94 18.25
N ASP A 234 -32.04 1.27 18.93
CA ASP A 234 -32.69 0.40 19.95
C ASP A 234 -33.25 -0.90 19.35
N ASP A 235 -33.31 -1.01 18.03
CA ASP A 235 -33.84 -2.16 17.31
C ASP A 235 -32.74 -2.89 16.52
N LEU A 236 -32.28 -4.02 17.04
CA LEU A 236 -31.27 -4.90 16.42
C LEU A 236 -31.72 -5.51 15.08
N THR A 237 -32.99 -5.33 14.69
CA THR A 237 -33.57 -5.78 13.42
C THR A 237 -33.64 -4.68 12.36
N ALA A 238 -33.28 -3.44 12.70
CA ALA A 238 -33.25 -2.33 11.76
C ALA A 238 -32.21 -2.58 10.65
N ASN A 239 -32.46 -2.07 9.44
CA ASN A 239 -31.56 -2.19 8.29
C ASN A 239 -30.14 -1.78 8.65
N ILE A 240 -29.23 -2.75 8.67
CA ILE A 240 -27.82 -2.50 8.91
C ILE A 240 -27.29 -1.68 7.73
N PRO A 241 -26.56 -0.57 7.98
CA PRO A 241 -25.92 0.20 6.92
C PRO A 241 -25.02 -0.70 6.07
N VAL A 242 -24.91 -0.39 4.80
CA VAL A 242 -24.03 -1.14 3.87
C VAL A 242 -22.82 -0.35 3.41
N GLN A 243 -22.81 0.96 3.61
CA GLN A 243 -21.68 1.84 3.31
C GLN A 243 -21.03 2.36 4.60
N PHE A 244 -19.74 2.09 4.73
CA PHE A 244 -18.96 2.42 5.91
C PHE A 244 -17.73 3.21 5.56
N ARG A 245 -17.18 3.87 6.56
CA ARG A 245 -15.88 4.51 6.55
C ARG A 245 -15.23 4.43 7.93
N PHE A 246 -13.97 4.76 8.04
CA PHE A 246 -13.34 5.05 9.32
C PHE A 246 -13.55 6.51 9.72
N ILE A 247 -13.49 6.81 11.02
CA ILE A 247 -13.23 8.18 11.49
C ILE A 247 -11.85 8.63 11.04
N ASP A 248 -11.59 9.90 11.11
CA ASP A 248 -10.34 10.48 10.57
C ASP A 248 -9.08 9.91 11.22
N GLU A 249 -9.11 9.68 12.54
CA GLU A 249 -8.02 9.06 13.29
C GLU A 249 -7.79 7.61 12.88
N ASP A 250 -8.83 6.81 12.75
CA ASP A 250 -8.70 5.40 12.38
C ASP A 250 -8.30 5.23 10.90
N GLU A 251 -8.70 6.15 10.03
CA GLU A 251 -8.20 6.20 8.66
C GLU A 251 -6.69 6.48 8.64
N TYR A 252 -6.22 7.44 9.45
CA TYR A 252 -4.82 7.75 9.63
C TYR A 252 -4.03 6.58 10.22
N LEU A 253 -4.54 5.97 11.29
CA LEU A 253 -3.94 4.78 11.90
C LEU A 253 -3.80 3.61 10.91
N TYR A 254 -4.82 3.39 10.08
CA TYR A 254 -4.75 2.36 9.04
C TYR A 254 -3.75 2.72 7.93
N PHE A 255 -3.66 3.99 7.55
CA PHE A 255 -2.63 4.45 6.61
C PHE A 255 -1.22 4.18 7.15
N VAL A 256 -0.94 4.54 8.41
CA VAL A 256 0.36 4.29 9.06
C VAL A 256 0.67 2.79 9.17
N ALA A 257 -0.30 1.98 9.58
CA ALA A 257 -0.15 0.52 9.68
C ALA A 257 0.16 -0.12 8.31
N HIS A 258 -0.51 0.35 7.25
CA HIS A 258 -0.28 -0.11 5.89
C HIS A 258 1.10 0.35 5.36
N ALA A 259 1.49 1.60 5.61
CA ALA A 259 2.82 2.12 5.27
C ALA A 259 3.93 1.31 5.96
N TYR A 260 3.76 1.02 7.26
CA TYR A 260 4.70 0.18 8.02
C TYR A 260 4.83 -1.23 7.43
N LYS A 261 3.72 -1.88 7.10
CA LYS A 261 3.70 -3.22 6.46
C LYS A 261 4.59 -3.26 5.23
N HIS A 262 4.52 -2.24 4.38
CA HIS A 262 5.37 -2.17 3.18
C HIS A 262 6.81 -1.82 3.53
N PHE A 263 7.03 -0.81 4.36
CA PHE A 263 8.34 -0.37 4.80
C PHE A 263 9.14 -1.50 5.45
N ASP A 264 8.50 -2.28 6.33
CA ASP A 264 9.13 -3.40 7.06
C ASP A 264 9.31 -4.67 6.23
N ASN A 265 8.67 -4.76 5.05
CA ASN A 265 8.81 -5.92 4.15
C ASN A 265 9.81 -5.64 3.02
N SER A 266 9.44 -4.83 2.04
CA SER A 266 10.21 -4.60 0.81
C SER A 266 10.68 -3.16 0.63
N GLY A 267 10.32 -2.28 1.56
CA GLY A 267 10.39 -0.84 1.43
C GLY A 267 9.13 -0.28 0.78
N CYS A 268 8.93 1.03 0.91
CA CYS A 268 7.87 1.78 0.23
C CYS A 268 8.48 3.02 -0.44
N GLY A 269 7.82 3.51 -1.49
CA GLY A 269 8.28 4.67 -2.26
C GLY A 269 8.01 6.01 -1.56
N ILE A 270 8.62 7.06 -2.10
CA ILE A 270 8.49 8.44 -1.61
C ILE A 270 7.04 8.92 -1.60
N ARG A 271 6.17 8.35 -2.45
CA ARG A 271 4.74 8.64 -2.45
C ARG A 271 4.09 8.49 -1.08
N THR A 272 4.58 7.56 -0.24
CA THR A 272 4.07 7.40 1.13
C THR A 272 4.28 8.64 1.99
N LEU A 273 5.43 9.34 1.85
CA LEU A 273 5.66 10.61 2.54
C LEU A 273 4.79 11.74 1.99
N VAL A 274 4.53 11.74 0.68
CA VAL A 274 3.62 12.71 0.06
C VAL A 274 2.19 12.47 0.53
N ASP A 275 1.72 11.22 0.50
CA ASP A 275 0.41 10.82 1.02
C ASP A 275 0.24 11.25 2.49
N GLU A 276 1.25 11.00 3.35
CA GLU A 276 1.28 11.44 4.75
C GLU A 276 1.06 12.95 4.87
N CYS A 277 1.84 13.74 4.12
CA CYS A 277 1.74 15.20 4.17
C CYS A 277 0.32 15.69 3.79
N VAL A 278 -0.26 15.17 2.71
CA VAL A 278 -1.59 15.60 2.27
C VAL A 278 -2.70 15.15 3.20
N ILE A 279 -2.57 13.99 3.85
CA ILE A 279 -3.52 13.55 4.88
C ILE A 279 -3.50 14.55 6.05
N LEU A 280 -2.31 14.88 6.56
CA LEU A 280 -2.14 15.80 7.68
C LEU A 280 -2.63 17.22 7.37
N GLN A 281 -2.46 17.68 6.14
CA GLN A 281 -2.96 18.98 5.69
C GLN A 281 -4.49 18.98 5.55
N LYS A 282 -5.09 17.85 5.20
CA LYS A 282 -6.55 17.74 5.04
C LYS A 282 -7.26 17.54 6.37
N LYS A 283 -6.63 16.84 7.30
CA LYS A 283 -7.18 16.44 8.60
C LYS A 283 -6.50 17.24 9.73
N GLU A 284 -6.87 18.52 9.86
CA GLU A 284 -6.22 19.46 10.80
C GLU A 284 -6.50 19.16 12.27
N ASN A 285 -7.64 18.51 12.57
CA ASN A 285 -8.18 18.36 13.94
C ASN A 285 -8.13 16.92 14.44
N LEU A 286 -7.06 16.18 14.11
CA LEU A 286 -6.86 14.80 14.60
C LEU A 286 -6.67 14.78 16.13
N ASP A 287 -7.34 13.85 16.81
CA ASP A 287 -7.08 13.55 18.22
C ASP A 287 -5.77 12.76 18.38
N TRP A 288 -4.70 13.50 18.63
CA TRP A 288 -3.36 12.92 18.78
C TRP A 288 -3.22 12.06 20.04
N GLU A 289 -3.98 12.33 21.12
CA GLU A 289 -3.95 11.48 22.31
C GLU A 289 -4.53 10.09 22.01
N TYR A 290 -5.64 10.06 21.25
CA TYR A 290 -6.21 8.82 20.74
C TYR A 290 -5.22 8.10 19.82
N ILE A 291 -4.64 8.79 18.85
CA ILE A 291 -3.70 8.23 17.88
C ILE A 291 -2.47 7.63 18.58
N ASP A 292 -1.84 8.35 19.52
CA ASP A 292 -0.64 7.89 20.23
C ASP A 292 -0.93 6.66 21.09
N ARG A 293 -2.11 6.60 21.73
CA ARG A 293 -2.56 5.44 22.49
C ARG A 293 -2.69 4.20 21.59
N GLU A 294 -3.32 4.35 20.43
CA GLU A 294 -3.53 3.26 19.48
C GLU A 294 -2.22 2.82 18.78
N LEU A 295 -1.36 3.77 18.40
CA LEU A 295 -0.01 3.49 17.89
C LEU A 295 0.85 2.73 18.89
N SER A 296 0.69 3.03 20.21
CA SER A 296 1.39 2.31 21.28
C SER A 296 0.97 0.84 21.34
N GLN A 297 -0.33 0.54 21.20
CA GLN A 297 -0.83 -0.84 21.13
C GLN A 297 -0.28 -1.57 19.90
N MET A 298 -0.16 -0.89 18.76
CA MET A 298 0.42 -1.42 17.53
C MET A 298 1.95 -1.47 17.53
N LYS A 299 2.63 -0.85 18.52
CA LYS A 299 4.09 -0.66 18.58
C LYS A 299 4.65 0.13 17.38
N LEU A 300 3.89 1.11 16.88
CA LEU A 300 4.22 1.90 15.69
C LEU A 300 4.60 3.35 15.97
N VAL A 301 4.60 3.81 17.22
CA VAL A 301 4.88 5.20 17.63
C VAL A 301 6.16 5.75 16.98
N GLN A 302 7.27 5.01 17.10
CA GLN A 302 8.56 5.46 16.55
C GLN A 302 8.57 5.55 15.04
N PHE A 303 7.88 4.62 14.37
CA PHE A 303 7.77 4.63 12.91
C PHE A 303 6.93 5.83 12.44
N GLU A 304 5.79 6.04 13.05
CA GLU A 304 4.89 7.14 12.73
C GLU A 304 5.56 8.50 12.96
N HIS A 305 6.16 8.74 14.14
CA HIS A 305 6.86 9.99 14.43
C HIS A 305 7.94 10.30 13.39
N LYS A 306 8.68 9.28 12.96
CA LYS A 306 9.70 9.45 11.92
C LYS A 306 9.08 9.72 10.56
N LEU A 307 8.01 9.01 10.19
CA LEU A 307 7.29 9.18 8.93
C LEU A 307 6.70 10.59 8.85
N ARG A 308 5.93 11.00 9.86
CA ARG A 308 5.27 12.31 9.96
C ARG A 308 6.29 13.46 9.93
N ARG A 309 7.33 13.38 10.76
CA ARG A 309 8.40 14.39 10.77
C ARG A 309 9.02 14.54 9.38
N THR A 310 9.44 13.44 8.76
CA THR A 310 10.10 13.48 7.45
C THR A 310 9.15 14.01 6.37
N ALA A 311 7.87 13.63 6.40
CA ALA A 311 6.86 14.11 5.46
C ALA A 311 6.66 15.63 5.58
N LEU A 312 6.49 16.14 6.80
CA LEU A 312 6.30 17.58 7.05
C LEU A 312 7.55 18.40 6.73
N HIS A 313 8.75 17.91 7.06
CA HIS A 313 10.01 18.59 6.72
C HIS A 313 10.25 18.64 5.20
N ALA A 314 9.87 17.59 4.46
CA ALA A 314 10.09 17.51 3.02
C ALA A 314 8.99 18.22 2.20
N PHE A 315 7.76 18.09 2.62
CA PHE A 315 6.59 18.47 1.83
C PHE A 315 5.65 19.46 2.51
N GLY A 316 5.96 19.92 3.72
CA GLY A 316 5.26 21.01 4.38
C GLY A 316 5.50 22.36 3.68
N VAL A 317 4.79 23.40 4.13
CA VAL A 317 4.93 24.76 3.56
C VAL A 317 6.37 25.26 3.67
N GLU A 318 6.99 25.05 4.83
CA GLU A 318 8.39 25.40 5.08
C GLU A 318 9.28 24.17 4.87
N ASN A 319 10.31 24.32 4.04
CA ASN A 319 11.32 23.28 3.87
C ASN A 319 12.29 23.27 5.05
N GLN A 320 12.22 22.20 5.87
CA GLN A 320 13.05 22.07 7.07
C GLN A 320 13.90 20.79 7.06
N LEU A 321 14.25 20.30 5.87
CA LEU A 321 14.96 19.03 5.69
C LEU A 321 16.26 18.93 6.47
N GLN A 322 16.34 17.94 7.33
CA GLN A 322 17.53 17.54 8.10
C GLN A 322 18.25 16.36 7.45
N GLN A 323 19.47 16.08 7.90
CA GLN A 323 20.26 14.97 7.36
C GLN A 323 19.59 13.59 7.59
N GLU A 324 18.89 13.43 8.71
CA GLU A 324 18.17 12.18 8.99
C GLU A 324 16.98 11.98 8.05
N ASP A 325 16.27 13.05 7.70
CA ASP A 325 15.15 13.01 6.77
C ASP A 325 15.64 12.62 5.37
N ARG A 326 16.80 13.18 4.92
CA ARG A 326 17.42 12.82 3.64
C ARG A 326 17.75 11.32 3.55
N ARG A 327 18.21 10.69 4.65
CA ARG A 327 18.46 9.24 4.66
C ARG A 327 17.17 8.44 4.39
N MET A 328 16.07 8.83 5.02
CA MET A 328 14.78 8.18 4.79
C MET A 328 14.27 8.43 3.36
N ILE A 329 14.35 9.66 2.88
CA ILE A 329 13.96 10.06 1.53
C ILE A 329 14.73 9.25 0.48
N TYR A 330 16.05 9.19 0.57
CA TYR A 330 16.88 8.45 -0.40
C TYR A 330 16.62 6.94 -0.33
N TYR A 331 16.38 6.39 0.87
CA TYR A 331 15.95 5.01 1.00
C TYR A 331 14.64 4.77 0.26
N MET A 332 13.63 5.63 0.46
CA MET A 332 12.31 5.47 -0.16
C MET A 332 12.35 5.72 -1.67
N LEU A 333 13.11 6.71 -2.14
CA LEU A 333 13.34 6.93 -3.59
C LEU A 333 13.99 5.70 -4.25
N GLY A 334 14.94 5.07 -3.57
CA GLY A 334 15.60 3.85 -4.04
C GLY A 334 14.73 2.60 -4.01
N CYS A 335 13.66 2.61 -3.20
CA CYS A 335 12.69 1.51 -3.15
C CYS A 335 11.76 1.49 -4.35
N GLY A 336 11.46 2.64 -4.94
CA GLY A 336 10.35 2.79 -5.88
C GLY A 336 9.01 2.48 -5.23
N THR A 337 7.92 2.53 -6.00
CA THR A 337 6.54 2.44 -5.48
C THR A 337 6.26 1.20 -4.64
N TYR A 338 6.78 0.04 -5.04
CA TYR A 338 6.40 -1.28 -4.46
C TYR A 338 7.53 -1.94 -3.65
N GLY A 339 8.60 -1.22 -3.38
CA GLY A 339 9.79 -1.79 -2.76
C GLY A 339 10.61 -2.68 -3.71
N THR A 340 11.70 -3.25 -3.21
CA THR A 340 12.60 -4.08 -4.00
C THR A 340 12.73 -5.50 -3.47
N SER A 341 13.05 -6.46 -4.36
CA SER A 341 13.38 -7.85 -3.98
C SER A 341 14.57 -7.88 -3.04
N VAL A 342 15.55 -7.03 -3.27
CA VAL A 342 16.76 -6.90 -2.44
C VAL A 342 16.41 -6.52 -1.02
N ASN A 343 15.60 -5.47 -0.85
CA ASN A 343 15.17 -5.01 0.48
C ASN A 343 14.37 -6.08 1.22
N ARG A 344 13.46 -6.77 0.50
CA ARG A 344 12.70 -7.89 1.07
C ARG A 344 13.61 -8.99 1.61
N VAL A 345 14.63 -9.37 0.85
CA VAL A 345 15.58 -10.41 1.26
C VAL A 345 16.41 -9.93 2.44
N LYS A 346 16.95 -8.71 2.38
CA LYS A 346 17.74 -8.11 3.48
C LYS A 346 16.93 -8.06 4.77
N ARG A 347 15.65 -7.59 4.72
CA ARG A 347 14.75 -7.53 5.87
C ARG A 347 14.45 -8.90 6.47
N LYS A 348 14.21 -9.92 5.62
CA LYS A 348 14.02 -11.29 6.12
C LYS A 348 15.26 -11.81 6.81
N LEU A 349 16.43 -11.61 6.22
CA LEU A 349 17.69 -12.03 6.83
C LEU A 349 17.97 -11.33 8.16
N SER A 350 17.66 -10.03 8.27
CA SER A 350 17.87 -9.27 9.52
C SER A 350 16.95 -9.68 10.67
N LYS A 351 15.80 -10.31 10.37
CA LYS A 351 14.85 -10.82 11.38
C LYS A 351 15.16 -12.23 11.86
N ILE A 352 16.12 -12.92 11.22
CA ILE A 352 16.49 -14.29 11.58
C ILE A 352 17.56 -14.26 12.65
N ASP A 353 17.24 -14.81 13.82
CA ASP A 353 18.21 -15.01 14.89
C ASP A 353 19.24 -16.07 14.52
N GLY A 354 20.52 -15.73 14.64
CA GLY A 354 21.63 -16.62 14.36
C GLY A 354 22.94 -16.10 14.95
N ALA A 355 23.79 -17.03 15.40
CA ALA A 355 25.10 -16.71 15.98
C ALA A 355 26.04 -16.07 14.95
N ASN A 356 25.91 -16.50 13.68
CA ASN A 356 26.74 -16.00 12.59
C ASN A 356 25.94 -15.94 11.26
N VAL A 357 26.53 -15.25 10.27
CA VAL A 357 25.92 -15.04 8.95
C VAL A 357 25.61 -16.34 8.21
N SER A 358 26.45 -17.37 8.37
CA SER A 358 26.24 -18.68 7.72
C SER A 358 24.99 -19.38 8.26
N GLU A 359 24.76 -19.29 9.56
CA GLU A 359 23.56 -19.82 10.21
C GLU A 359 22.30 -19.07 9.77
N ILE A 360 22.35 -17.71 9.73
CA ILE A 360 21.25 -16.86 9.25
C ILE A 360 20.89 -17.25 7.81
N ARG A 361 21.87 -17.36 6.91
CA ARG A 361 21.66 -17.78 5.52
C ARG A 361 21.04 -19.17 5.42
N ARG A 362 21.51 -20.13 6.22
CA ARG A 362 20.94 -21.49 6.26
C ARG A 362 19.50 -21.51 6.72
N LYS A 363 19.18 -20.76 7.80
CA LYS A 363 17.80 -20.61 8.30
C LYS A 363 16.90 -19.95 7.25
N TYR A 364 17.36 -18.88 6.62
CA TYR A 364 16.65 -18.23 5.52
C TYR A 364 16.31 -19.21 4.39
N LEU A 365 17.29 -19.99 3.91
CA LEU A 365 17.07 -20.96 2.84
C LEU A 365 16.11 -22.07 3.27
N LYS A 366 16.20 -22.52 4.54
CA LYS A 366 15.25 -23.49 5.09
C LYS A 366 13.83 -22.95 5.10
N GLU A 367 13.60 -21.71 5.54
CA GLU A 367 12.28 -21.06 5.51
C GLU A 367 11.81 -20.79 4.08
N ARG A 368 12.71 -20.35 3.21
CA ARG A 368 12.42 -20.02 1.80
C ARG A 368 11.95 -21.23 1.00
N PHE A 369 12.54 -22.38 1.24
CA PHE A 369 12.23 -23.64 0.57
C PHE A 369 11.47 -24.62 1.47
N GLY A 370 11.30 -24.31 2.76
CA GLY A 370 10.64 -25.14 3.74
C GLY A 370 9.17 -25.41 3.38
N LEU A 371 8.65 -26.49 3.99
CA LEU A 371 7.31 -26.98 3.79
C LEU A 371 6.40 -26.41 4.88
N ASP A 372 5.67 -25.33 4.55
CA ASP A 372 4.58 -24.79 5.34
C ASP A 372 3.26 -25.43 4.84
N GLU A 373 2.57 -26.16 5.72
CA GLU A 373 1.38 -26.95 5.31
C GLU A 373 0.23 -26.06 4.83
N GLU A 374 -0.01 -24.90 5.43
CA GLU A 374 -1.04 -23.97 4.99
C GLU A 374 -0.73 -23.41 3.61
N LYS A 375 0.47 -22.88 3.41
CA LYS A 375 0.91 -22.39 2.11
C LYS A 375 0.91 -23.50 1.05
N MET A 376 1.20 -24.72 1.47
CA MET A 376 1.17 -25.86 0.54
C MET A 376 -0.25 -26.21 0.12
N LYS A 377 -1.21 -26.16 1.03
CA LYS A 377 -2.64 -26.36 0.73
C LYS A 377 -3.15 -25.34 -0.28
N ASP A 378 -2.79 -24.08 -0.08
CA ASP A 378 -3.31 -22.98 -0.89
C ASP A 378 -2.63 -22.84 -2.25
N PHE A 379 -1.28 -22.90 -2.29
CA PHE A 379 -0.50 -22.61 -3.49
C PHE A 379 0.04 -23.83 -4.23
N PHE A 380 0.11 -25.00 -3.54
CA PHE A 380 0.65 -26.24 -4.08
C PHE A 380 -0.25 -27.43 -3.76
N PRO A 381 -1.56 -27.40 -4.09
CA PRO A 381 -2.54 -28.42 -3.68
C PRO A 381 -2.15 -29.84 -4.15
N PHE A 382 -1.45 -29.96 -5.26
CA PHE A 382 -0.91 -31.25 -5.72
C PHE A 382 0.07 -31.87 -4.69
N PHE A 383 1.05 -31.09 -4.24
CA PHE A 383 2.02 -31.57 -3.23
C PHE A 383 1.37 -31.73 -1.84
N TYR A 384 0.33 -30.94 -1.53
CA TYR A 384 -0.44 -31.13 -0.30
C TYR A 384 -1.15 -32.48 -0.27
N LYS A 385 -1.80 -32.87 -1.37
CA LYS A 385 -2.49 -34.15 -1.51
C LYS A 385 -1.55 -35.35 -1.54
N HIS A 386 -0.39 -35.21 -2.19
CA HIS A 386 0.60 -36.31 -2.38
C HIS A 386 1.78 -36.17 -1.42
N LYS A 387 1.60 -36.63 -0.17
CA LYS A 387 2.60 -36.46 0.92
C LYS A 387 3.99 -36.96 0.57
N SER A 388 4.13 -38.08 -0.15
CA SER A 388 5.41 -38.65 -0.60
C SER A 388 6.19 -37.76 -1.58
N LEU A 389 5.49 -36.92 -2.35
CA LEU A 389 6.11 -36.01 -3.32
C LEU A 389 6.49 -34.66 -2.73
N ARG A 390 6.14 -34.39 -1.47
CA ARG A 390 6.45 -33.10 -0.81
C ARG A 390 7.93 -32.76 -0.80
N ILE A 391 8.79 -33.77 -0.73
CA ILE A 391 10.25 -33.60 -0.76
C ILE A 391 10.74 -32.95 -2.07
N LEU A 392 9.99 -33.09 -3.16
CA LEU A 392 10.32 -32.50 -4.46
C LEU A 392 9.82 -31.05 -4.60
N LEU A 393 8.98 -30.55 -3.69
CA LEU A 393 8.43 -29.19 -3.76
C LEU A 393 9.51 -28.11 -3.81
N PRO A 394 10.59 -28.14 -3.02
CA PRO A 394 11.68 -27.16 -3.13
C PRO A 394 12.31 -27.12 -4.53
N LEU A 395 12.56 -28.28 -5.12
CA LEU A 395 13.12 -28.38 -6.48
C LEU A 395 12.14 -27.85 -7.54
N TYR A 396 10.87 -28.21 -7.42
CA TYR A 396 9.81 -27.68 -8.28
C TYR A 396 9.71 -26.15 -8.21
N ARG A 397 9.74 -25.58 -6.99
CA ARG A 397 9.69 -24.11 -6.78
C ARG A 397 10.91 -23.41 -7.38
N LEU A 398 12.09 -24.00 -7.21
CA LEU A 398 13.32 -23.48 -7.79
C LEU A 398 13.26 -23.52 -9.33
N GLY A 399 12.88 -24.64 -9.93
CA GLY A 399 12.75 -24.81 -11.37
C GLY A 399 11.71 -23.85 -11.97
N LYS A 400 10.52 -23.76 -11.36
CA LYS A 400 9.49 -22.80 -11.77
C LYS A 400 9.99 -21.36 -11.68
N GLY A 401 10.70 -21.00 -10.60
CA GLY A 401 11.26 -19.67 -10.42
C GLY A 401 12.33 -19.35 -11.48
N MET A 402 13.18 -20.32 -11.85
CA MET A 402 14.18 -20.16 -12.92
C MET A 402 13.53 -19.95 -14.29
N LEU A 403 12.40 -20.61 -14.56
CA LEU A 403 11.68 -20.48 -15.83
C LEU A 403 10.89 -19.16 -15.93
N VAL A 404 10.23 -18.75 -14.84
CA VAL A 404 9.29 -17.61 -14.87
C VAL A 404 9.98 -16.30 -14.50
N HIS A 405 10.91 -16.31 -13.54
CA HIS A 405 11.55 -15.09 -13.01
C HIS A 405 13.06 -15.30 -12.72
N PRO A 406 13.89 -15.64 -13.72
CA PRO A 406 15.31 -15.96 -13.50
C PRO A 406 16.09 -14.80 -12.87
N GLY A 407 15.82 -13.56 -13.30
CA GLY A 407 16.47 -12.36 -12.76
C GLY A 407 16.22 -12.16 -11.26
N ARG A 408 15.00 -12.40 -10.79
CA ARG A 408 14.64 -12.27 -9.36
C ARG A 408 15.36 -13.32 -8.50
N LEU A 409 15.47 -14.55 -8.97
CA LEU A 409 16.20 -15.60 -8.24
C LEU A 409 17.70 -15.28 -8.16
N LEU A 410 18.26 -14.79 -9.25
CA LEU A 410 19.69 -14.42 -9.29
C LEU A 410 19.97 -13.25 -8.33
N GLU A 411 19.09 -12.26 -8.28
CA GLU A 411 19.18 -11.12 -7.38
C GLU A 411 19.02 -11.55 -5.90
N GLU A 412 18.05 -12.43 -5.60
CA GLU A 412 17.86 -13.03 -4.28
C GLU A 412 19.13 -13.77 -3.83
N TRP A 413 19.67 -14.62 -4.70
CA TRP A 413 20.91 -15.37 -4.41
C TRP A 413 22.11 -14.45 -4.17
N ARG A 414 22.30 -13.42 -5.02
CA ARG A 414 23.36 -12.41 -4.85
C ARG A 414 23.20 -11.65 -3.53
N THR A 415 21.98 -11.30 -3.16
CA THR A 415 21.68 -10.59 -1.92
C THR A 415 21.99 -11.45 -0.71
N VAL A 416 21.54 -12.72 -0.69
CA VAL A 416 21.84 -13.67 0.38
C VAL A 416 23.35 -13.89 0.51
N ARG A 417 24.07 -14.01 -0.62
CA ARG A 417 25.53 -14.22 -0.60
C ARG A 417 26.31 -13.00 -0.10
N ARG A 418 25.81 -11.78 -0.35
CA ARG A 418 26.45 -10.52 0.05
C ARG A 418 26.05 -10.02 1.44
N TYR A 419 25.03 -10.65 2.04
CA TYR A 419 24.53 -10.21 3.35
C TYR A 419 25.63 -10.31 4.42
N THR A 420 25.79 -9.23 5.20
CA THR A 420 26.63 -9.16 6.40
C THR A 420 25.77 -8.76 7.59
N LYS A 421 26.17 -9.13 8.83
CA LYS A 421 25.38 -8.88 10.03
C LYS A 421 25.38 -7.38 10.40
N ASP A 422 26.39 -6.64 9.94
CA ASP A 422 26.60 -5.22 10.24
C ASP A 422 25.89 -4.26 9.27
N GLY A 423 24.97 -4.78 8.47
CA GLY A 423 23.92 -4.01 7.82
C GLY A 423 24.33 -2.89 6.87
N ASN A 424 25.33 -3.12 6.01
CA ASN A 424 25.60 -2.23 4.86
C ASN A 424 25.32 -2.92 3.53
#